data_0ddd3cb2e3dd54586151f6dfe063c2e6
#
_entry.id   0ddd3cb2e3dd54586151f6dfe063c2e6
#
_cell.length_a   1.000
_cell.length_b   1.000
_cell.length_c   1.000
_cell.angle_alpha   90.00
_cell.angle_beta   90.00
_cell.angle_gamma   90.00
#
_symmetry.space_group_name_H-M   'P 1'
#
loop_
_entity.id
_entity.type
_entity.pdbx_description
1 polymer ?
#
loop_
_entity_poly.entity_id
_entity_poly.type
_entity_poly.pdbx_seq_one_letter_code
_entity_poly.pdbx_strand_id
1 'polypeptide(L)'
;PASVRRNPSEPGAVSVIAELSGAARELMPRQVLRAQIERAAAMGYGVEAAFEFELIVLDEDAGTARDKGFAGLAKFAPDNKCWSGATANTHAAFIAGMEAEILGHDVNLFGLGVELGPGCLEATLGATEGLRAADDAAFLRMAARSYARKQGKTASFMPYMGAEYPGIGGHCTL
;
A
#
# COMPACT_ATOMS: atom_id res chain seq x y z
N PRO A 1 -21.14 6.68 0.93
CA PRO A 1 -20.01 7.27 0.21
C PRO A 1 -19.27 6.21 -0.60
N ALA A 2 -18.77 6.58 -1.79
CA ALA A 2 -18.05 5.62 -2.66
C ALA A 2 -16.74 5.08 -2.05
N SER A 3 -16.21 5.76 -1.03
CA SER A 3 -15.00 5.37 -0.31
C SER A 3 -15.22 4.45 0.89
N VAL A 4 -16.47 4.01 1.15
CA VAL A 4 -16.72 3.05 2.24
C VAL A 4 -16.12 1.69 1.90
N ARG A 5 -15.36 1.13 2.84
CA ARG A 5 -14.75 -0.20 2.78
C ARG A 5 -15.08 -0.97 4.04
N ARG A 6 -15.14 -2.28 3.95
CA ARG A 6 -15.15 -3.15 5.14
C ARG A 6 -13.87 -2.94 5.94
N ASN A 7 -13.96 -3.10 7.25
CA ASN A 7 -12.78 -3.17 8.10
C ASN A 7 -12.57 -4.64 8.53
N PRO A 8 -11.61 -5.37 7.97
CA PRO A 8 -11.43 -6.79 8.29
C PRO A 8 -10.95 -7.01 9.73
N SER A 9 -10.41 -5.98 10.37
CA SER A 9 -9.90 -6.05 11.74
C SER A 9 -10.99 -5.97 12.80
N GLU A 10 -12.19 -5.51 12.44
CA GLU A 10 -13.30 -5.30 13.37
C GLU A 10 -14.64 -5.65 12.68
N PRO A 11 -15.22 -6.81 13.00
CA PRO A 11 -16.49 -7.25 12.39
C PRO A 11 -17.60 -6.21 12.57
N GLY A 12 -18.25 -5.85 11.47
CA GLY A 12 -19.31 -4.84 11.43
C GLY A 12 -18.84 -3.39 11.34
N ALA A 13 -17.54 -3.13 11.47
CA ALA A 13 -16.97 -1.81 11.25
C ALA A 13 -16.70 -1.52 9.76
N VAL A 14 -16.67 -0.24 9.43
CA VAL A 14 -16.31 0.26 8.10
C VAL A 14 -15.23 1.35 8.21
N SER A 15 -14.38 1.41 7.21
CA SER A 15 -13.42 2.50 7.01
C SER A 15 -13.92 3.42 5.90
N VAL A 16 -13.70 4.72 6.02
CA VAL A 16 -14.12 5.70 5.04
C VAL A 16 -13.06 6.79 4.88
N ILE A 17 -12.83 7.22 3.64
CA ILE A 17 -12.03 8.43 3.38
C ILE A 17 -12.95 9.63 3.52
N ALA A 18 -12.69 10.45 4.54
CA ALA A 18 -13.41 11.70 4.76
C ALA A 18 -12.71 12.85 4.03
N GLU A 19 -13.50 13.84 3.63
CA GLU A 19 -13.04 15.05 2.94
C GLU A 19 -13.48 16.29 3.70
N LEU A 20 -12.67 17.33 3.67
CA LEU A 20 -13.06 18.63 4.22
C LEU A 20 -14.14 19.28 3.36
N SER A 21 -14.99 20.08 3.99
CA SER A 21 -16.03 20.87 3.35
C SER A 21 -15.72 22.38 3.38
N GLY A 22 -16.54 23.19 2.72
CA GLY A 22 -16.35 24.63 2.66
C GLY A 22 -15.10 25.03 1.86
N ALA A 23 -14.45 26.13 2.22
CA ALA A 23 -13.31 26.67 1.49
C ALA A 23 -12.09 25.75 1.45
N ALA A 24 -11.93 24.88 2.44
CA ALA A 24 -10.82 23.92 2.48
C ALA A 24 -10.97 22.73 1.51
N ARG A 25 -12.16 22.54 0.94
CA ARG A 25 -12.43 21.45 0.00
C ARG A 25 -11.46 21.43 -1.19
N GLU A 26 -11.19 22.60 -1.77
CA GLU A 26 -10.37 22.73 -2.98
C GLU A 26 -8.89 22.37 -2.73
N LEU A 27 -8.46 22.32 -1.47
CA LEU A 27 -7.09 21.95 -1.09
C LEU A 27 -6.92 20.44 -0.92
N MET A 28 -8.03 19.68 -0.92
CA MET A 28 -7.97 18.23 -0.71
C MET A 28 -7.50 17.50 -1.98
N PRO A 29 -6.42 16.69 -1.91
CA PRO A 29 -5.89 15.97 -3.08
C PRO A 29 -6.97 15.14 -3.82
N ARG A 30 -7.85 14.48 -3.07
CA ARG A 30 -8.95 13.69 -3.64
C ARG A 30 -9.97 14.55 -4.40
N GLN A 31 -10.22 15.78 -3.98
CA GLN A 31 -11.08 16.72 -4.72
C GLN A 31 -10.38 17.28 -5.95
N VAL A 32 -9.08 17.53 -5.88
CA VAL A 32 -8.28 17.92 -7.05
C VAL A 32 -8.35 16.83 -8.12
N LEU A 33 -8.17 15.56 -7.74
CA LEU A 33 -8.30 14.44 -8.66
C LEU A 33 -9.72 14.36 -9.26
N ARG A 34 -10.75 14.46 -8.42
CA ARG A 34 -12.15 14.46 -8.89
C ARG A 34 -12.40 15.54 -9.95
N ALA A 35 -11.93 16.76 -9.71
CA ALA A 35 -12.08 17.86 -10.66
C ALA A 35 -11.38 17.57 -12.00
N GLN A 36 -10.23 16.89 -12.00
CA GLN A 36 -9.54 16.50 -13.25
C GLN A 36 -10.29 15.37 -13.98
N ILE A 37 -10.84 14.40 -13.25
CA ILE A 37 -11.68 13.34 -13.84
C ILE A 37 -12.94 13.95 -14.49
N GLU A 38 -13.60 14.90 -13.83
CA GLU A 38 -14.75 15.61 -14.36
C GLU A 38 -14.39 16.42 -15.62
N ARG A 39 -13.20 17.05 -15.66
CA ARG A 39 -12.72 17.73 -16.86
C ARG A 39 -12.45 16.76 -18.01
N ALA A 40 -11.85 15.62 -17.75
CA ALA A 40 -11.66 14.58 -18.75
C ALA A 40 -13.00 14.09 -19.31
N ALA A 41 -13.97 13.84 -18.43
CA ALA A 41 -15.32 13.43 -18.82
C ALA A 41 -16.03 14.47 -19.70
N ALA A 42 -15.87 15.76 -19.41
CA ALA A 42 -16.39 16.84 -20.26
C ALA A 42 -15.77 16.90 -21.66
N MET A 43 -14.58 16.31 -21.81
CA MET A 43 -13.88 16.15 -23.10
C MET A 43 -14.19 14.82 -23.80
N GLY A 44 -15.05 13.98 -23.20
CA GLY A 44 -15.43 12.67 -23.73
C GLY A 44 -14.51 11.51 -23.34
N TYR A 45 -13.62 11.68 -22.34
CA TYR A 45 -12.71 10.65 -21.88
C TYR A 45 -13.15 10.06 -20.54
N GLY A 46 -13.09 8.72 -20.43
CA GLY A 46 -13.05 8.01 -19.15
C GLY A 46 -11.62 7.97 -18.62
N VAL A 47 -11.46 7.88 -17.31
CA VAL A 47 -10.14 7.73 -16.68
C VAL A 47 -10.12 6.44 -15.87
N GLU A 48 -9.28 5.51 -16.27
CA GLU A 48 -8.94 4.31 -15.49
C GLU A 48 -7.47 4.40 -15.07
N ALA A 49 -7.15 3.89 -13.88
CA ALA A 49 -5.79 3.88 -13.37
C ALA A 49 -5.50 2.60 -12.59
N ALA A 50 -4.24 2.25 -12.55
CA ALA A 50 -3.69 1.21 -11.68
C ALA A 50 -2.48 1.76 -10.93
N PHE A 51 -2.23 1.21 -9.73
CA PHE A 51 -1.06 1.56 -8.93
C PHE A 51 -0.23 0.32 -8.61
N GLU A 52 1.09 0.50 -8.59
CA GLU A 52 2.06 -0.48 -8.10
C GLU A 52 2.85 0.15 -6.97
N PHE A 53 2.90 -0.53 -5.83
CA PHE A 53 3.66 -0.05 -4.69
C PHE A 53 4.67 -1.10 -4.25
N GLU A 54 5.92 -0.71 -4.26
CA GLU A 54 6.94 -1.44 -3.52
C GLU A 54 6.93 -1.01 -2.06
N LEU A 55 7.21 -1.96 -1.17
CA LEU A 55 7.33 -1.71 0.26
C LEU A 55 8.43 -2.58 0.84
N ILE A 56 9.10 -2.07 1.88
CA ILE A 56 10.09 -2.84 2.62
C ILE A 56 9.49 -3.23 3.97
N VAL A 57 9.51 -4.52 4.25
CA VAL A 57 9.14 -5.09 5.55
C VAL A 57 10.41 -5.27 6.38
N LEU A 58 10.37 -4.77 7.61
CA LEU A 58 11.40 -4.93 8.61
C LEU A 58 10.94 -5.91 9.68
N ASP A 59 11.85 -6.74 10.16
CA ASP A 59 11.63 -7.63 11.31
C ASP A 59 11.87 -6.86 12.63
N GLU A 60 11.21 -5.71 12.71
CA GLU A 60 11.27 -4.75 13.80
C GLU A 60 9.89 -4.17 14.05
N ASP A 61 9.49 -4.10 15.30
CA ASP A 61 8.37 -3.25 15.67
C ASP A 61 8.78 -1.77 15.77
N ALA A 62 7.80 -0.88 15.84
CA ALA A 62 8.07 0.56 15.86
C ALA A 62 8.83 1.04 17.12
N GLY A 63 8.75 0.30 18.23
CA GLY A 63 9.48 0.59 19.47
C GLY A 63 10.95 0.25 19.31
N THR A 64 11.24 -0.99 18.94
CA THR A 64 12.62 -1.47 18.73
C THR A 64 13.34 -0.68 17.63
N ALA A 65 12.65 -0.32 16.54
CA ALA A 65 13.22 0.52 15.50
C ALA A 65 13.61 1.92 16.03
N ARG A 66 12.77 2.51 16.88
CA ARG A 66 13.05 3.82 17.50
C ARG A 66 14.20 3.74 18.49
N ASP A 67 14.23 2.71 19.33
CA ASP A 67 15.30 2.51 20.33
C ASP A 67 16.68 2.37 19.65
N LYS A 68 16.71 1.81 18.43
CA LYS A 68 17.90 1.72 17.58
C LYS A 68 18.23 3.01 16.82
N GLY A 69 17.45 4.08 16.99
CA GLY A 69 17.60 5.31 16.22
C GLY A 69 17.42 5.10 14.70
N PHE A 70 16.62 4.12 14.32
CA PHE A 70 16.36 3.72 12.92
C PHE A 70 17.64 3.29 12.15
N ALA A 71 18.64 2.78 12.86
CA ALA A 71 19.88 2.25 12.28
C ALA A 71 20.03 0.76 12.58
N GLY A 72 20.67 0.00 11.67
CA GLY A 72 20.93 -1.42 11.87
C GLY A 72 19.67 -2.26 12.10
N LEU A 73 18.59 -1.94 11.39
CA LEU A 73 17.29 -2.59 11.57
C LEU A 73 17.34 -4.04 11.06
N ALA A 74 16.68 -4.95 11.78
CA ALA A 74 16.55 -6.32 11.35
C ALA A 74 15.70 -6.42 10.08
N LYS A 75 16.19 -7.14 9.09
CA LYS A 75 15.58 -7.29 7.79
C LYS A 75 14.65 -8.50 7.78
N PHE A 76 13.41 -8.31 7.32
CA PHE A 76 12.57 -9.43 6.91
C PHE A 76 13.16 -10.06 5.64
N ALA A 77 13.22 -11.39 5.55
CA ALA A 77 13.78 -12.10 4.41
C ALA A 77 15.14 -11.49 3.92
N PRO A 78 16.22 -11.57 4.74
CA PRO A 78 17.48 -10.89 4.44
C PRO A 78 18.20 -11.45 3.21
N ASP A 79 17.87 -12.67 2.80
CA ASP A 79 18.37 -13.38 1.63
C ASP A 79 17.52 -13.18 0.38
N ASN A 80 16.51 -12.31 0.45
CA ASN A 80 15.60 -12.10 -0.67
C ASN A 80 16.33 -11.61 -1.92
N LYS A 81 16.02 -12.26 -3.03
CA LYS A 81 16.38 -11.88 -4.39
C LYS A 81 15.11 -11.63 -5.18
N CYS A 82 15.20 -10.75 -6.17
CA CYS A 82 14.07 -10.39 -7.03
C CYS A 82 13.31 -11.64 -7.51
N TRP A 83 12.03 -11.67 -7.24
CA TRP A 83 11.07 -12.74 -7.61
C TRP A 83 11.46 -14.15 -7.18
N SER A 84 12.14 -14.26 -6.06
CA SER A 84 12.58 -15.56 -5.54
C SER A 84 11.40 -16.41 -5.07
N GLY A 85 11.08 -17.49 -5.80
CA GLY A 85 10.07 -18.46 -5.39
C GLY A 85 10.42 -19.17 -4.07
N ALA A 86 11.71 -19.39 -3.79
CA ALA A 86 12.14 -19.96 -2.51
C ALA A 86 11.83 -19.03 -1.34
N THR A 87 12.13 -17.74 -1.48
CA THR A 87 11.80 -16.72 -0.46
C THR A 87 10.30 -16.58 -0.29
N ALA A 88 9.55 -16.53 -1.39
CA ALA A 88 8.08 -16.46 -1.35
C ALA A 88 7.48 -17.64 -0.59
N ASN A 89 7.95 -18.88 -0.86
CA ASN A 89 7.48 -20.07 -0.17
C ASN A 89 7.85 -20.07 1.33
N THR A 90 9.07 -19.65 1.67
CA THR A 90 9.51 -19.56 3.07
C THR A 90 8.65 -18.59 3.87
N HIS A 91 8.22 -17.49 3.26
CA HIS A 91 7.44 -16.43 3.90
C HIS A 91 5.96 -16.42 3.48
N ALA A 92 5.48 -17.52 2.88
CA ALA A 92 4.14 -17.61 2.29
C ALA A 92 3.02 -17.23 3.27
N ALA A 93 3.10 -17.63 4.53
CA ALA A 93 2.09 -17.32 5.53
C ALA A 93 1.99 -15.81 5.82
N PHE A 94 3.11 -15.09 5.86
CA PHE A 94 3.12 -13.65 6.05
C PHE A 94 2.57 -12.91 4.82
N ILE A 95 3.00 -13.32 3.62
CA ILE A 95 2.56 -12.71 2.35
C ILE A 95 1.06 -12.94 2.16
N ALA A 96 0.57 -14.16 2.30
CA ALA A 96 -0.85 -14.49 2.19
C ALA A 96 -1.71 -13.78 3.24
N GLY A 97 -1.21 -13.61 4.47
CA GLY A 97 -1.92 -12.87 5.51
C GLY A 97 -2.00 -11.38 5.21
N MET A 98 -0.96 -10.77 4.64
CA MET A 98 -0.98 -9.38 4.19
C MET A 98 -1.94 -9.20 3.00
N GLU A 99 -1.92 -10.11 2.05
CA GLU A 99 -2.85 -10.14 0.92
C GLU A 99 -4.30 -10.21 1.41
N ALA A 100 -4.61 -11.13 2.33
CA ALA A 100 -5.94 -11.27 2.91
C ALA A 100 -6.40 -10.00 3.65
N GLU A 101 -5.51 -9.33 4.38
CA GLU A 101 -5.82 -8.05 5.05
C GLU A 101 -6.16 -6.96 4.03
N ILE A 102 -5.38 -6.84 2.94
CA ILE A 102 -5.61 -5.86 1.88
C ILE A 102 -6.94 -6.13 1.18
N LEU A 103 -7.18 -7.37 0.74
CA LEU A 103 -8.42 -7.79 0.09
C LEU A 103 -9.63 -7.62 1.02
N GLY A 104 -9.45 -7.82 2.32
CA GLY A 104 -10.49 -7.62 3.33
C GLY A 104 -11.01 -6.18 3.40
N HIS A 105 -10.24 -5.20 2.95
CA HIS A 105 -10.66 -3.81 2.78
C HIS A 105 -11.33 -3.51 1.42
N ASP A 106 -11.76 -4.50 0.67
CA ASP A 106 -12.33 -4.35 -0.69
C ASP A 106 -11.39 -3.62 -1.67
N VAL A 107 -10.08 -3.73 -1.48
CA VAL A 107 -9.06 -3.22 -2.41
C VAL A 107 -8.98 -4.14 -3.62
N ASN A 108 -8.95 -3.58 -4.83
CA ASN A 108 -8.76 -4.33 -6.07
C ASN A 108 -7.29 -4.74 -6.23
N LEU A 109 -6.82 -5.64 -5.37
CA LEU A 109 -5.46 -6.18 -5.42
C LEU A 109 -5.36 -7.22 -6.53
N PHE A 110 -4.42 -7.03 -7.47
CA PHE A 110 -4.10 -7.98 -8.52
C PHE A 110 -3.06 -9.01 -8.07
N GLY A 111 -2.06 -8.58 -7.29
CA GLY A 111 -1.03 -9.46 -6.75
C GLY A 111 -0.17 -8.82 -5.68
N LEU A 112 0.46 -9.68 -4.87
CA LEU A 112 1.46 -9.32 -3.87
C LEU A 112 2.58 -10.36 -3.93
N GLY A 113 3.81 -9.92 -4.13
CA GLY A 113 4.96 -10.81 -4.28
C GLY A 113 6.25 -10.26 -3.73
N VAL A 114 7.29 -11.10 -3.72
CA VAL A 114 8.65 -10.67 -3.36
C VAL A 114 9.26 -9.88 -4.51
N GLU A 115 9.93 -8.78 -4.17
CA GLU A 115 10.61 -7.89 -5.11
C GLU A 115 12.11 -7.77 -4.76
N LEU A 116 12.84 -6.88 -5.40
CA LEU A 116 14.30 -6.76 -5.28
C LEU A 116 14.74 -6.33 -3.88
N GLY A 117 15.52 -7.17 -3.25
CA GLY A 117 16.23 -6.86 -2.01
C GLY A 117 15.55 -7.31 -0.73
N PRO A 118 16.26 -7.19 0.40
CA PRO A 118 15.79 -7.67 1.69
C PRO A 118 14.46 -7.07 2.11
N GLY A 119 13.48 -7.93 2.38
CA GLY A 119 12.16 -7.54 2.84
C GLY A 119 11.30 -6.78 1.82
N CYS A 120 11.79 -6.63 0.58
CA CYS A 120 11.05 -5.92 -0.45
C CYS A 120 9.91 -6.78 -1.00
N LEU A 121 8.71 -6.22 -0.99
CA LEU A 121 7.51 -6.77 -1.60
C LEU A 121 6.95 -5.74 -2.58
N GLU A 122 6.27 -6.23 -3.62
CA GLU A 122 5.50 -5.41 -4.53
C GLU A 122 4.03 -5.79 -4.47
N ALA A 123 3.18 -4.79 -4.38
CA ALA A 123 1.73 -4.91 -4.45
C ALA A 123 1.20 -4.19 -5.68
N THR A 124 0.63 -4.94 -6.62
CA THR A 124 0.04 -4.44 -7.85
C THR A 124 -1.48 -4.38 -7.68
N LEU A 125 -2.08 -3.22 -7.95
CA LEU A 125 -3.52 -3.05 -8.01
C LEU A 125 -4.06 -3.27 -9.42
N GLY A 126 -5.25 -3.83 -9.53
CA GLY A 126 -5.97 -3.91 -10.80
C GLY A 126 -6.48 -2.52 -11.24
N ALA A 127 -6.52 -2.31 -12.55
CA ALA A 127 -7.08 -1.07 -13.10
C ALA A 127 -8.54 -0.90 -12.73
N THR A 128 -8.91 0.34 -12.40
CA THR A 128 -10.29 0.72 -12.07
C THR A 128 -10.49 2.21 -12.29
N GLU A 129 -11.72 2.68 -12.17
CA GLU A 129 -12.07 4.11 -12.28
C GLU A 129 -11.15 4.96 -11.38
N GLY A 130 -10.64 6.08 -11.92
CA GLY A 130 -9.50 6.82 -11.37
C GLY A 130 -9.63 7.24 -9.91
N LEU A 131 -10.83 7.64 -9.43
CA LEU A 131 -11.02 7.99 -8.03
C LEU A 131 -11.00 6.75 -7.13
N ARG A 132 -11.58 5.64 -7.62
CA ARG A 132 -11.55 4.35 -6.93
C ARG A 132 -10.11 3.81 -6.84
N ALA A 133 -9.33 3.94 -7.90
CA ALA A 133 -7.92 3.53 -7.91
C ALA A 133 -7.10 4.27 -6.85
N ALA A 134 -7.29 5.60 -6.73
CA ALA A 134 -6.63 6.40 -5.70
C ALA A 134 -7.06 6.00 -4.27
N ASP A 135 -8.34 5.71 -4.07
CA ASP A 135 -8.86 5.22 -2.78
C ASP A 135 -8.25 3.85 -2.44
N ASP A 136 -8.19 2.92 -3.39
CA ASP A 136 -7.60 1.61 -3.20
C ASP A 136 -6.11 1.69 -2.86
N ALA A 137 -5.36 2.61 -3.50
CA ALA A 137 -3.96 2.89 -3.18
C ALA A 137 -3.77 3.36 -1.73
N ALA A 138 -4.66 4.22 -1.23
CA ALA A 138 -4.63 4.68 0.15
C ALA A 138 -4.93 3.55 1.15
N PHE A 139 -5.95 2.73 0.87
CA PHE A 139 -6.32 1.59 1.70
C PHE A 139 -5.26 0.50 1.70
N LEU A 140 -4.65 0.18 0.56
CA LEU A 140 -3.52 -0.75 0.47
C LEU A 140 -2.41 -0.37 1.45
N ARG A 141 -1.95 0.90 1.38
CA ARG A 141 -0.85 1.36 2.25
C ARG A 141 -1.21 1.32 3.74
N MET A 142 -2.46 1.59 4.07
CA MET A 142 -2.98 1.47 5.44
C MET A 142 -3.01 0.00 5.87
N ALA A 143 -3.61 -0.88 5.08
CA ALA A 143 -3.78 -2.29 5.37
C ALA A 143 -2.44 -3.02 5.53
N ALA A 144 -1.49 -2.80 4.62
CA ALA A 144 -0.15 -3.38 4.69
C ALA A 144 0.58 -3.00 5.98
N ARG A 145 0.53 -1.72 6.37
CA ARG A 145 1.11 -1.25 7.64
C ARG A 145 0.41 -1.83 8.86
N SER A 146 -0.92 -1.90 8.82
CA SER A 146 -1.72 -2.48 9.89
C SER A 146 -1.38 -3.95 10.10
N TYR A 147 -1.35 -4.72 9.02
CA TYR A 147 -1.00 -6.13 9.08
C TYR A 147 0.44 -6.35 9.60
N ALA A 148 1.42 -5.63 9.06
CA ALA A 148 2.80 -5.75 9.54
C ALA A 148 2.90 -5.49 11.05
N ARG A 149 2.23 -4.46 11.57
CA ARG A 149 2.18 -4.17 13.01
C ARG A 149 1.56 -5.29 13.84
N LYS A 150 0.48 -5.91 13.36
CA LYS A 150 -0.15 -7.07 14.01
C LYS A 150 0.82 -8.25 14.12
N GLN A 151 1.80 -8.34 13.21
CA GLN A 151 2.83 -9.37 13.16
C GLN A 151 4.15 -8.95 13.85
N GLY A 152 4.15 -7.85 14.63
CA GLY A 152 5.35 -7.33 15.30
C GLY A 152 6.41 -6.79 14.32
N LYS A 153 5.99 -6.40 13.11
CA LYS A 153 6.88 -5.93 12.03
C LYS A 153 6.52 -4.50 11.61
N THR A 154 7.39 -3.92 10.81
CA THR A 154 7.15 -2.58 10.21
C THR A 154 7.14 -2.69 8.69
N ALA A 155 6.11 -2.16 8.04
CA ALA A 155 6.06 -1.95 6.60
C ALA A 155 6.34 -0.48 6.27
N SER A 156 7.35 -0.23 5.45
CA SER A 156 7.79 1.10 5.03
C SER A 156 7.56 1.29 3.53
N PHE A 157 7.01 2.44 3.17
CA PHE A 157 6.90 2.93 1.79
C PHE A 157 7.85 4.11 1.55
N MET A 158 8.94 4.20 2.33
CA MET A 158 9.95 5.23 2.16
C MET A 158 10.76 4.93 0.90
N PRO A 159 10.89 5.88 -0.05
CA PRO A 159 11.53 5.62 -1.35
C PRO A 159 12.98 5.18 -1.25
N TYR A 160 13.69 5.59 -0.20
CA TYR A 160 15.07 5.20 0.04
C TYR A 160 15.34 5.08 1.54
N MET A 161 15.71 3.89 1.99
CA MET A 161 15.95 3.60 3.41
C MET A 161 17.43 3.50 3.77
N GLY A 162 18.34 3.64 2.80
CA GLY A 162 19.79 3.52 2.99
C GLY A 162 20.45 2.66 1.92
N ALA A 163 21.79 2.68 1.87
CA ALA A 163 22.57 2.03 0.83
C ALA A 163 22.45 0.49 0.80
N GLU A 164 21.94 -0.09 1.87
CA GLU A 164 21.74 -1.55 1.99
C GLU A 164 20.35 -2.02 1.49
N TYR A 165 19.49 -1.09 1.05
CA TYR A 165 18.19 -1.37 0.46
C TYR A 165 18.14 -0.80 -0.96
N PRO A 166 17.39 -1.43 -1.87
CA PRO A 166 17.07 -0.81 -3.14
C PRO A 166 16.22 0.45 -2.91
N GLY A 167 16.25 1.37 -3.87
CA GLY A 167 15.21 2.37 -3.97
C GLY A 167 13.89 1.68 -4.33
N ILE A 168 12.78 2.12 -3.73
CA ILE A 168 11.47 1.56 -4.00
C ILE A 168 10.56 2.60 -4.66
N GLY A 169 9.68 2.12 -5.53
CA GLY A 169 8.77 2.93 -6.34
C GLY A 169 7.33 2.93 -5.82
N GLY A 170 6.59 3.88 -6.35
CA GLY A 170 5.13 3.90 -6.33
C GLY A 170 4.68 4.41 -7.68
N HIS A 171 4.26 3.49 -8.56
CA HIS A 171 3.93 3.76 -9.95
C HIS A 171 2.43 4.00 -10.10
N CYS A 172 2.07 4.86 -11.05
CA CYS A 172 0.69 5.07 -11.47
C CYS A 172 0.63 4.94 -12.99
N THR A 173 -0.19 4.02 -13.47
CA THR A 173 -0.45 3.80 -14.90
C THR A 173 -1.87 4.27 -15.22
N LEU A 174 -2.04 4.97 -16.36
CA LEU A 174 -3.30 5.51 -16.86
C LEU A 174 -3.65 4.87 -18.20
#